data_cfb637fd12dec6a0eeea2a029249be98
#
_entry.id   cfb637fd12dec6a0eeea2a029249be98
#
_cell.length_a   1.000
_cell.length_b   1.000
_cell.length_c   1.000
_cell.angle_alpha   90.00
_cell.angle_beta   90.00
_cell.angle_gamma   90.00
#
_symmetry.space_group_name_H-M   'P 1'
#
loop_
_entity.id
_entity.type
_entity.pdbx_description
1 polymer ?
#
loop_
_entity_poly.entity_id
_entity_poly.type
_entity_poly.pdbx_seq_one_letter_code
_entity_poly.pdbx_strand_id
1 'polypeptide(L)'
;PKKVSFVELEADNFSDVWAVAMAAKYWPDEFYASNIAYCANRIFAKDPKFANKKVYALTKQKEGLYELNDTEILGLAEITETGKHSVELEYLQVDPSIIYSYPEKPFKKIGTRILDMLKQVYKDKAITLTSRAGKTSDFYVKNGFQCIEPENNRYIWRG
;
A
#
# COMPACT_ATOMS: atom_id res chain seq x y z
N PRO A 1 -8.62 7.90 18.56
CA PRO A 1 -7.76 7.28 17.56
C PRO A 1 -6.58 8.18 17.21
N LYS A 2 -5.42 7.59 17.04
CA LYS A 2 -4.22 8.33 16.66
C LYS A 2 -4.29 8.73 15.19
N LYS A 3 -3.88 9.95 14.93
CA LYS A 3 -3.85 10.46 13.56
C LYS A 3 -2.75 9.79 12.76
N VAL A 4 -3.02 9.58 11.50
CA VAL A 4 -2.07 9.02 10.54
C VAL A 4 -2.12 9.86 9.27
N SER A 5 -1.05 9.80 8.50
CA SER A 5 -0.95 10.49 7.21
C SER A 5 -0.73 9.49 6.09
N PHE A 6 -1.33 9.75 4.95
CA PHE A 6 -1.17 8.92 3.76
C PHE A 6 -0.42 9.73 2.71
N VAL A 7 0.75 9.24 2.32
CA VAL A 7 1.64 9.99 1.44
C VAL A 7 2.06 9.15 0.23
N GLU A 8 2.20 9.81 -0.91
CA GLU A 8 2.81 9.22 -2.07
C GLU A 8 4.32 9.45 -1.98
N LEU A 9 5.13 8.41 -2.21
CA LEU A 9 6.57 8.57 -2.26
C LEU A 9 6.96 9.45 -3.43
N GLU A 10 7.81 10.43 -3.16
CA GLU A 10 8.32 11.29 -4.22
C GLU A 10 9.43 10.56 -4.98
N ALA A 11 9.29 10.53 -6.31
CA ALA A 11 10.17 9.78 -7.19
C ALA A 11 11.64 10.24 -7.11
N ASP A 12 11.87 11.49 -6.78
CA ASP A 12 13.21 12.08 -6.73
C ASP A 12 13.81 12.14 -5.32
N ASN A 13 13.08 11.66 -4.33
CA ASN A 13 13.52 11.73 -2.95
C ASN A 13 14.10 10.40 -2.49
N PHE A 14 15.42 10.32 -2.47
CA PHE A 14 16.11 9.11 -2.04
C PHE A 14 15.82 8.75 -0.58
N SER A 15 15.59 9.74 0.29
CA SER A 15 15.25 9.48 1.70
C SER A 15 13.97 8.67 1.83
N ASP A 16 12.96 8.96 0.99
CA ASP A 16 11.71 8.20 0.99
C ASP A 16 11.93 6.77 0.52
N VAL A 17 12.71 6.59 -0.55
CA VAL A 17 13.04 5.27 -1.07
C VAL A 17 13.78 4.45 -0.03
N TRP A 18 14.74 5.07 0.63
CA TRP A 18 15.53 4.43 1.68
C TRP A 18 14.66 4.02 2.87
N ALA A 19 13.72 4.88 3.26
CA ALA A 19 12.79 4.59 4.37
C ALA A 19 11.96 3.34 4.08
N VAL A 20 11.44 3.21 2.85
CA VAL A 20 10.68 2.03 2.45
C VAL A 20 11.57 0.78 2.47
N ALA A 21 12.79 0.88 1.97
CA ALA A 21 13.74 -0.22 1.97
C ALA A 21 14.06 -0.69 3.40
N MET A 22 14.24 0.26 4.32
CA MET A 22 14.51 -0.07 5.72
C MET A 22 13.31 -0.71 6.41
N ALA A 23 12.10 -0.22 6.16
CA ALA A 23 10.89 -0.84 6.69
C ALA A 23 10.80 -2.30 6.20
N ALA A 24 11.02 -2.52 4.92
CA ALA A 24 10.99 -3.86 4.34
C ALA A 24 12.04 -4.79 4.96
N LYS A 25 13.20 -4.25 5.31
CA LYS A 25 14.28 -5.01 5.93
C LYS A 25 13.94 -5.44 7.36
N TYR A 26 13.28 -4.56 8.12
CA TYR A 26 12.96 -4.83 9.53
C TYR A 26 11.66 -5.60 9.74
N TRP A 27 10.71 -5.51 8.81
CA TRP A 27 9.46 -6.26 8.93
C TRP A 27 9.72 -7.75 8.71
N PRO A 28 9.38 -8.62 9.67
CA PRO A 28 9.70 -10.04 9.54
C PRO A 28 8.87 -10.72 8.45
N ASP A 29 9.53 -11.56 7.68
CA ASP A 29 8.94 -12.45 6.67
C ASP A 29 8.05 -11.77 5.61
N GLU A 30 8.32 -10.51 5.33
CA GLU A 30 7.42 -9.75 4.49
C GLU A 30 7.90 -9.54 3.07
N PHE A 31 7.58 -10.53 2.31
CA PHE A 31 7.78 -10.61 0.90
C PHE A 31 7.19 -9.45 0.12
N TYR A 32 5.97 -8.97 0.49
CA TYR A 32 5.36 -7.85 -0.23
C TYR A 32 6.06 -6.52 0.04
N ALA A 33 6.53 -6.32 1.25
CA ALA A 33 7.30 -5.12 1.56
C ALA A 33 8.56 -5.04 0.71
N SER A 34 9.23 -6.18 0.49
CA SER A 34 10.41 -6.23 -0.37
C SER A 34 10.08 -5.90 -1.82
N ASN A 35 8.95 -6.37 -2.32
CA ASN A 35 8.49 -6.04 -3.67
C ASN A 35 8.19 -4.55 -3.79
N ILE A 36 7.54 -3.98 -2.79
CA ILE A 36 7.23 -2.54 -2.78
C ILE A 36 8.51 -1.71 -2.72
N ALA A 37 9.48 -2.13 -1.92
CA ALA A 37 10.78 -1.46 -1.83
C ALA A 37 11.53 -1.51 -3.16
N TYR A 38 11.48 -2.65 -3.84
CA TYR A 38 12.08 -2.78 -5.17
C TYR A 38 11.42 -1.80 -6.15
N CYS A 39 10.10 -1.72 -6.13
CA CYS A 39 9.35 -0.78 -6.97
C CYS A 39 9.78 0.66 -6.70
N ALA A 40 9.85 1.06 -5.44
CA ALA A 40 10.30 2.41 -5.07
C ALA A 40 11.69 2.72 -5.61
N ASN A 41 12.60 1.76 -5.51
CA ASN A 41 13.96 1.91 -6.04
C ASN A 41 13.96 2.09 -7.55
N ARG A 42 13.16 1.30 -8.28
CA ARG A 42 13.09 1.38 -9.74
C ARG A 42 12.45 2.70 -10.21
N ILE A 43 11.47 3.22 -9.46
CA ILE A 43 10.89 4.53 -9.73
C ILE A 43 11.97 5.60 -9.58
N PHE A 44 12.74 5.56 -8.50
CA PHE A 44 13.83 6.50 -8.24
C PHE A 44 14.89 6.43 -9.36
N ALA A 45 15.19 5.24 -9.83
CA ALA A 45 16.17 5.01 -10.90
C ALA A 45 15.66 5.43 -12.29
N LYS A 46 14.41 5.90 -12.39
CA LYS A 46 13.78 6.31 -13.66
C LYS A 46 13.67 5.16 -14.66
N ASP A 47 13.46 3.95 -14.16
CA ASP A 47 13.25 2.78 -15.01
C ASP A 47 11.97 2.96 -15.81
N PRO A 48 12.02 2.94 -17.16
CA PRO A 48 10.82 3.15 -17.99
C PRO A 48 9.71 2.14 -17.73
N LYS A 49 10.05 0.92 -17.30
CA LYS A 49 9.07 -0.12 -16.98
C LYS A 49 8.24 0.21 -15.74
N PHE A 50 8.69 1.18 -14.95
CA PHE A 50 8.02 1.60 -13.71
C PHE A 50 7.43 2.99 -13.80
N ALA A 51 7.37 3.58 -14.99
CA ALA A 51 6.88 4.94 -15.18
C ALA A 51 5.42 5.13 -14.75
N ASN A 52 4.62 4.06 -14.80
CA ASN A 52 3.21 4.07 -14.43
C ASN A 52 2.94 3.53 -13.02
N LYS A 53 3.99 3.41 -12.20
CA LYS A 53 3.86 2.87 -10.85
C LYS A 53 4.02 3.94 -9.80
N LYS A 54 3.31 3.77 -8.69
CA LYS A 54 3.39 4.65 -7.53
C LYS A 54 3.44 3.82 -6.24
N VAL A 55 4.12 4.35 -5.25
CA VAL A 55 4.18 3.74 -3.93
C VAL A 55 3.61 4.73 -2.93
N TYR A 56 2.75 4.23 -2.05
CA TYR A 56 2.12 5.02 -1.00
C TYR A 56 2.49 4.43 0.36
N ALA A 57 2.56 5.30 1.34
CA ALA A 57 2.81 4.91 2.72
C ALA A 57 1.77 5.53 3.65
N LEU A 58 1.29 4.73 4.60
CA LEU A 58 0.53 5.23 5.73
C LEU A 58 1.51 5.34 6.89
N THR A 59 1.61 6.51 7.50
CA THR A 59 2.62 6.80 8.51
C THR A 59 2.03 7.50 9.72
N LYS A 60 2.67 7.33 10.88
CA LYS A 60 2.34 8.06 12.11
C LYS A 60 2.76 9.52 12.06
N GLN A 61 3.56 9.90 11.07
CA GLN A 61 4.05 11.26 10.95
C GLN A 61 2.92 12.24 10.61
N LYS A 62 3.08 13.49 11.03
CA LYS A 62 2.12 14.53 10.70
C LYS A 62 2.20 14.90 9.23
N GLU A 63 1.10 15.35 8.67
CA GLU A 63 1.08 15.90 7.32
C GLU A 63 2.06 17.05 7.19
N GLY A 64 2.63 17.22 6.02
CA GLY A 64 3.55 18.31 5.71
C GLY A 64 5.00 18.04 6.06
N LEU A 65 5.33 16.86 6.56
CA LEU A 65 6.72 16.49 6.75
C LEU A 65 7.38 16.16 5.41
N TYR A 66 8.63 16.57 5.28
CA TYR A 66 9.35 16.47 4.02
C TYR A 66 9.94 15.09 3.74
N GLU A 67 10.18 14.33 4.78
CA GLU A 67 10.85 13.03 4.64
C GLU A 67 10.12 11.95 5.41
N LEU A 68 9.99 10.80 4.75
CA LEU A 68 9.40 9.63 5.37
C LEU A 68 10.41 8.99 6.32
N ASN A 69 9.95 8.61 7.49
CA ASN A 69 10.76 7.93 8.49
C ASN A 69 10.36 6.46 8.55
N ASP A 70 11.33 5.56 8.35
CA ASP A 70 11.09 4.12 8.30
C ASP A 70 10.41 3.57 9.56
N THR A 71 10.78 4.10 10.74
CA THR A 71 10.22 3.62 12.02
C THR A 71 8.78 4.08 12.24
N GLU A 72 8.29 5.02 11.45
CA GLU A 72 6.95 5.57 11.57
C GLU A 72 5.96 4.99 10.54
N ILE A 73 6.45 4.18 9.61
CA ILE A 73 5.60 3.59 8.57
C ILE A 73 4.71 2.50 9.16
N LEU A 74 3.41 2.61 8.93
CA LEU A 74 2.40 1.64 9.38
C LEU A 74 2.01 0.65 8.29
N GLY A 75 2.09 1.06 7.04
CA GLY A 75 1.76 0.21 5.91
C GLY A 75 2.19 0.83 4.60
N LEU A 76 2.21 -0.01 3.58
CA LEU A 76 2.70 0.35 2.24
C LEU A 76 1.76 -0.21 1.18
N ALA A 77 1.64 0.50 0.07
CA ALA A 77 0.88 0.02 -1.09
C ALA A 77 1.63 0.36 -2.38
N GLU A 78 1.57 -0.57 -3.33
CA GLU A 78 2.10 -0.37 -4.68
C GLU A 78 0.96 -0.35 -5.66
N ILE A 79 0.88 0.70 -6.47
CA ILE A 79 -0.17 0.89 -7.47
C ILE A 79 0.46 0.94 -8.86
N THR A 80 -0.18 0.29 -9.82
CA THR A 80 0.11 0.45 -11.23
C THR A 80 -1.08 1.20 -11.87
N GLU A 81 -0.79 2.30 -12.53
CA GLU A 81 -1.82 3.03 -13.27
C GLU A 81 -1.99 2.34 -14.63
N THR A 82 -2.98 1.45 -14.70
CA THR A 82 -3.18 0.55 -15.84
C THR A 82 -3.91 1.18 -17.01
N GLY A 83 -4.60 2.30 -16.77
CA GLY A 83 -5.33 2.96 -17.81
C GLY A 83 -6.00 4.23 -17.32
N LYS A 84 -6.78 4.83 -18.22
CA LYS A 84 -7.49 6.07 -17.93
C LYS A 84 -8.56 5.91 -16.83
N HIS A 85 -9.16 4.72 -16.74
CA HIS A 85 -10.30 4.47 -15.88
C HIS A 85 -10.04 3.44 -14.78
N SER A 86 -8.82 2.94 -14.67
CA SER A 86 -8.50 1.90 -13.68
C SER A 86 -7.06 1.98 -13.20
N VAL A 87 -6.87 1.48 -11.99
CA VAL A 87 -5.54 1.24 -11.41
C VAL A 87 -5.53 -0.16 -10.82
N GLU A 88 -4.35 -0.76 -10.74
CA GLU A 88 -4.15 -2.06 -10.12
C GLU A 88 -3.44 -1.88 -8.79
N LEU A 89 -4.02 -2.42 -7.71
CA LEU A 89 -3.33 -2.53 -6.43
C LEU A 89 -2.49 -3.79 -6.50
N GLU A 90 -1.18 -3.64 -6.68
CA GLU A 90 -0.27 -4.76 -6.83
C GLU A 90 0.06 -5.43 -5.50
N TYR A 91 0.38 -4.62 -4.50
CA TYR A 91 0.76 -5.12 -3.18
C TYR A 91 0.26 -4.17 -2.11
N LEU A 92 -0.19 -4.75 -1.01
CA LEU A 92 -0.61 -4.05 0.20
C LEU A 92 0.02 -4.77 1.39
N GLN A 93 0.80 -4.07 2.18
CA GLN A 93 1.45 -4.66 3.35
C GLN A 93 1.32 -3.75 4.57
N VAL A 94 0.75 -4.28 5.63
CA VAL A 94 0.70 -3.62 6.93
C VAL A 94 1.89 -4.10 7.74
N ASP A 95 2.46 -3.21 8.57
CA ASP A 95 3.55 -3.58 9.47
C ASP A 95 3.12 -4.80 10.31
N PRO A 96 3.82 -5.93 10.20
CA PRO A 96 3.41 -7.15 10.92
C PRO A 96 3.36 -7.00 12.43
N SER A 97 4.19 -6.14 13.01
CA SER A 97 4.19 -5.93 14.46
C SER A 97 2.86 -5.35 14.95
N ILE A 98 2.17 -4.60 14.09
CA ILE A 98 0.86 -4.04 14.42
C ILE A 98 -0.22 -5.12 14.39
N ILE A 99 -0.15 -6.00 13.37
CA ILE A 99 -1.11 -7.09 13.21
C ILE A 99 -1.05 -8.05 14.39
N TYR A 100 0.15 -8.36 14.86
CA TYR A 100 0.38 -9.36 15.90
C TYR A 100 0.44 -8.79 17.32
N SER A 101 0.31 -7.47 17.49
CA SER A 101 0.28 -6.90 18.83
C SER A 101 -1.06 -7.19 19.50
N TYR A 102 -1.02 -7.92 20.59
CA TYR A 102 -2.21 -8.34 21.33
C TYR A 102 -1.94 -8.24 22.84
N PRO A 103 -2.94 -7.84 23.65
CA PRO A 103 -4.31 -7.52 23.27
C PRO A 103 -4.51 -6.10 22.75
N GLU A 104 -3.55 -5.22 22.93
CA GLU A 104 -3.71 -3.81 22.55
C GLU A 104 -3.08 -3.53 21.19
N LYS A 105 -3.92 -3.07 20.27
CA LYS A 105 -3.46 -2.57 18.98
C LYS A 105 -3.52 -1.05 19.02
N PRO A 106 -2.37 -0.35 19.10
CA PRO A 106 -2.35 1.12 19.14
C PRO A 106 -2.92 1.74 17.87
N PHE A 107 -2.82 1.01 16.75
CA PHE A 107 -3.40 1.41 15.48
C PHE A 107 -4.28 0.28 14.96
N LYS A 108 -5.55 0.59 14.71
CA LYS A 108 -6.52 -0.41 14.25
C LYS A 108 -6.84 -0.21 12.78
N LYS A 109 -7.13 -1.30 12.10
CA LYS A 109 -7.64 -1.29 10.72
C LYS A 109 -6.74 -0.54 9.75
N ILE A 110 -5.43 -0.74 9.86
CA ILE A 110 -4.47 -0.06 8.99
C ILE A 110 -4.71 -0.41 7.52
N GLY A 111 -4.93 -1.69 7.21
CA GLY A 111 -5.23 -2.11 5.84
C GLY A 111 -6.48 -1.42 5.29
N THR A 112 -7.55 -1.35 6.08
CA THR A 112 -8.79 -0.67 5.70
C THR A 112 -8.55 0.83 5.48
N ARG A 113 -7.76 1.46 6.34
CA ARG A 113 -7.42 2.88 6.18
C ARG A 113 -6.66 3.14 4.88
N ILE A 114 -5.72 2.26 4.53
CA ILE A 114 -4.99 2.38 3.26
C ILE A 114 -5.97 2.27 2.09
N LEU A 115 -6.86 1.28 2.11
CA LEU A 115 -7.86 1.12 1.06
C LEU A 115 -8.77 2.35 0.95
N ASP A 116 -9.22 2.88 2.08
CA ASP A 116 -10.08 4.08 2.09
C ASP A 116 -9.35 5.28 1.46
N MET A 117 -8.07 5.45 1.78
CA MET A 117 -7.28 6.54 1.21
C MET A 117 -7.05 6.35 -0.29
N LEU A 118 -6.77 5.12 -0.73
CA LEU A 118 -6.64 4.82 -2.15
C LEU A 118 -7.93 5.10 -2.91
N LYS A 119 -9.08 4.76 -2.32
CA LYS A 119 -10.39 5.06 -2.91
C LYS A 119 -10.61 6.56 -3.08
N GLN A 120 -10.12 7.37 -2.15
CA GLN A 120 -10.19 8.82 -2.26
C GLN A 120 -9.27 9.34 -3.36
N VAL A 121 -8.03 8.85 -3.40
CA VAL A 121 -7.06 9.26 -4.43
C VAL A 121 -7.56 8.92 -5.83
N TYR A 122 -8.16 7.74 -5.99
CA TYR A 122 -8.61 7.21 -7.28
C TYR A 122 -10.14 7.17 -7.39
N LYS A 123 -10.82 8.15 -6.80
CA LYS A 123 -12.29 8.17 -6.72
C LYS A 123 -13.01 8.06 -8.07
N ASP A 124 -12.37 8.50 -9.15
CA ASP A 124 -12.94 8.47 -10.49
C ASP A 124 -12.49 7.24 -11.31
N LYS A 125 -11.84 6.30 -10.64
CA LYS A 125 -11.29 5.10 -11.30
C LYS A 125 -11.73 3.85 -10.57
N ALA A 126 -11.68 2.72 -11.26
CA ALA A 126 -11.83 1.43 -10.63
C ALA A 126 -10.47 0.99 -10.07
N ILE A 127 -10.50 0.30 -8.94
CA ILE A 127 -9.31 -0.34 -8.37
C ILE A 127 -9.46 -1.84 -8.54
N THR A 128 -8.53 -2.46 -9.26
CA THR A 128 -8.51 -3.91 -9.44
C THR A 128 -7.36 -4.52 -8.64
N LEU A 129 -7.49 -5.78 -8.29
CA LEU A 129 -6.43 -6.51 -7.60
C LEU A 129 -6.58 -8.02 -7.77
N THR A 130 -5.48 -8.71 -7.54
CA THR A 130 -5.47 -10.17 -7.37
C THR A 130 -5.19 -10.43 -5.90
N SER A 131 -6.08 -11.15 -5.24
CA SER A 131 -5.96 -11.47 -3.83
C SER A 131 -5.35 -12.86 -3.65
N ARG A 132 -4.76 -13.12 -2.50
CA ARG A 132 -4.50 -14.48 -2.09
C ARG A 132 -5.81 -15.08 -1.62
N ALA A 133 -5.97 -16.39 -1.79
CA ALA A 133 -7.17 -17.12 -1.35
C ALA A 133 -7.36 -17.00 0.17
N GLY A 134 -8.59 -17.22 0.64
CA GLY A 134 -8.92 -17.29 2.05
C GLY A 134 -9.18 -15.95 2.72
N LYS A 135 -8.56 -15.71 3.88
CA LYS A 135 -8.81 -14.52 4.70
C LYS A 135 -8.56 -13.20 3.99
N THR A 136 -7.62 -13.19 3.06
CA THR A 136 -7.31 -11.98 2.30
C THR A 136 -8.47 -11.58 1.40
N SER A 137 -9.13 -12.58 0.79
CA SER A 137 -10.32 -12.33 -0.04
C SER A 137 -11.45 -11.76 0.80
N ASP A 138 -11.68 -12.29 2.00
CA ASP A 138 -12.70 -11.78 2.91
C ASP A 138 -12.44 -10.32 3.29
N PHE A 139 -11.19 -9.97 3.52
CA PHE A 139 -10.79 -8.61 3.81
C PHE A 139 -11.22 -7.65 2.68
N TYR A 140 -10.97 -8.02 1.43
CA TYR A 140 -11.33 -7.18 0.31
C TYR A 140 -12.85 -7.08 0.12
N VAL A 141 -13.57 -8.18 0.29
CA VAL A 141 -15.04 -8.16 0.20
C VAL A 141 -15.63 -7.24 1.28
N LYS A 142 -15.14 -7.32 2.52
CA LYS A 142 -15.58 -6.44 3.60
C LYS A 142 -15.31 -4.96 3.32
N ASN A 143 -14.32 -4.68 2.47
CA ASN A 143 -13.95 -3.33 2.10
C ASN A 143 -14.56 -2.89 0.76
N GLY A 144 -15.62 -3.57 0.31
CA GLY A 144 -16.41 -3.13 -0.83
C GLY A 144 -15.94 -3.61 -2.19
N PHE A 145 -14.98 -4.52 -2.23
CA PHE A 145 -14.53 -5.14 -3.48
C PHE A 145 -15.43 -6.30 -3.86
N GLN A 146 -15.63 -6.48 -5.15
CA GLN A 146 -16.41 -7.58 -5.71
C GLN A 146 -15.51 -8.52 -6.49
N CYS A 147 -15.75 -9.82 -6.34
CA CYS A 147 -15.03 -10.81 -7.11
C CYS A 147 -15.52 -10.82 -8.55
N ILE A 148 -14.62 -10.67 -9.50
CA ILE A 148 -14.95 -10.67 -10.94
C ILE A 148 -14.43 -11.92 -11.66
N GLU A 149 -13.40 -12.58 -11.14
CA GLU A 149 -12.86 -13.81 -11.68
C GLU A 149 -12.46 -14.74 -10.53
N PRO A 150 -13.39 -15.59 -10.05
CA PRO A 150 -13.08 -16.45 -8.90
C PRO A 150 -11.88 -17.36 -9.11
N GLU A 151 -11.71 -17.90 -10.31
CA GLU A 151 -10.60 -18.81 -10.63
C GLU A 151 -9.22 -18.14 -10.54
N ASN A 152 -9.17 -16.82 -10.68
CA ASN A 152 -7.92 -16.04 -10.61
C ASN A 152 -7.85 -15.12 -9.40
N ASN A 153 -8.80 -15.21 -8.49
CA ASN A 153 -8.89 -14.37 -7.29
C ASN A 153 -8.85 -12.87 -7.64
N ARG A 154 -9.55 -12.49 -8.72
CA ARG A 154 -9.58 -11.11 -9.18
C ARG A 154 -10.75 -10.37 -8.57
N TYR A 155 -10.49 -9.17 -8.07
CA TYR A 155 -11.47 -8.32 -7.39
C TYR A 155 -11.43 -6.91 -7.97
N ILE A 156 -12.56 -6.21 -7.85
CA ILE A 156 -12.69 -4.83 -8.32
C ILE A 156 -13.50 -4.01 -7.33
N TRP A 157 -13.10 -2.76 -7.16
CA TRP A 157 -13.91 -1.73 -6.52
C TRP A 157 -14.22 -0.65 -7.56
N ARG A 158 -15.50 -0.30 -7.67
CA ARG A 158 -15.95 0.79 -8.55
C ARG A 158 -16.48 1.91 -7.68
N GLY A 159 -15.93 3.08 -7.89
CA GLY A 159 -16.23 4.27 -7.10
C GLY A 159 -17.66 4.73 -7.07
#